data_92acc749fae4c69d573302c8df110048
#
_entry.id   92acc749fae4c69d573302c8df110048
#
_cell.length_a   1.000
_cell.length_b   1.000
_cell.length_c   1.000
_cell.angle_alpha   90.00
_cell.angle_beta   90.00
_cell.angle_gamma   90.00
#
_symmetry.space_group_name_H-M   'P 1'
#
loop_
_entity.id
_entity.type
_entity.pdbx_description
1 polymer ?
#
loop_
_entity_poly.entity_id
_entity_poly.type
_entity_poly.pdbx_seq_one_letter_code
_entity_poly.pdbx_strand_id
1 'polypeptide(L)'
;RELPVGVPIAEGPLKRRLLAATASGVAALLPDLDRMARARSRQTFDCPSIGGGIIVYLSDEDGGFARKDLFIEDGKGRRALCRDYFIDLTVDEASIADGQFEEVLAHEFGHVLLRRLLGPIPPTLSRNGHSVLVVTDPTTAFDEGFGEHFQPLALALTASEGFRSRTRFMAPSPADYWLSRRETWLRETAIPQGGFLFGSARSDPQASGIEGWRLAQTDYSLDPCSVRTGEAQMASEGVAATIFYRLLAESMTREA
;
A
#
# COMPACT_ATOMS: atom_id res chain seq x y z
N ARG A 1 5.16 22.26 8.54
CA ARG A 1 6.11 21.46 7.76
C ARG A 1 6.22 22.07 6.38
N GLU A 2 7.43 22.24 5.89
CA GLU A 2 7.68 22.76 4.56
C GLU A 2 7.22 21.74 3.51
N LEU A 3 6.59 22.19 2.43
CA LEU A 3 6.15 21.29 1.37
C LEU A 3 7.37 20.82 0.56
N PRO A 4 7.40 19.54 0.13
CA PRO A 4 8.48 19.05 -0.70
C PRO A 4 8.51 19.73 -2.07
N VAL A 5 9.69 19.79 -2.67
CA VAL A 5 9.91 20.32 -4.01
C VAL A 5 10.38 19.18 -4.91
N GLY A 6 9.57 18.80 -5.89
CA GLY A 6 9.92 17.81 -6.88
C GLY A 6 10.44 18.45 -8.16
N VAL A 7 11.48 17.86 -8.73
CA VAL A 7 11.96 18.15 -10.07
C VAL A 7 11.72 16.94 -10.98
N PRO A 8 11.39 17.13 -12.27
CA PRO A 8 11.25 15.99 -13.17
C PRO A 8 12.54 15.17 -13.21
N ILE A 9 12.40 13.84 -13.06
CA ILE A 9 13.55 12.96 -13.12
C ILE A 9 14.25 13.06 -14.47
N ALA A 10 15.57 13.25 -14.43
CA ALA A 10 16.40 13.35 -15.62
C ALA A 10 16.40 12.03 -16.43
N GLU A 11 16.63 12.15 -17.74
CA GLU A 11 16.82 10.97 -18.58
C GLU A 11 18.04 10.17 -18.10
N GLY A 12 17.83 8.88 -17.88
CA GLY A 12 18.89 8.03 -17.31
C GLY A 12 18.46 6.58 -17.10
N PRO A 13 19.36 5.74 -16.59
CA PRO A 13 19.06 4.33 -16.31
C PRO A 13 17.91 4.14 -15.34
N LEU A 14 17.88 4.89 -14.24
CA LEU A 14 16.83 4.80 -13.23
C LEU A 14 15.44 5.09 -13.84
N LYS A 15 15.30 6.20 -14.57
CA LYS A 15 14.02 6.54 -15.23
C LYS A 15 13.55 5.45 -16.15
N ARG A 16 14.46 4.90 -16.99
CA ARG A 16 14.11 3.80 -17.90
C ARG A 16 13.64 2.56 -17.16
N ARG A 17 14.29 2.18 -16.06
CA ARG A 17 13.89 1.03 -15.23
C ARG A 17 12.53 1.24 -14.57
N LEU A 18 12.28 2.42 -14.01
CA LEU A 18 10.99 2.77 -13.42
C LEU A 18 9.86 2.70 -14.46
N LEU A 19 10.09 3.29 -15.64
CA LEU A 19 9.10 3.22 -16.73
C LEU A 19 8.86 1.78 -17.20
N ALA A 20 9.89 0.93 -17.24
CA ALA A 20 9.73 -0.48 -17.58
C ALA A 20 8.96 -1.24 -16.49
N ALA A 21 9.24 -1.00 -15.21
CA ALA A 21 8.54 -1.62 -14.10
C ALA A 21 7.06 -1.19 -14.00
N THR A 22 6.73 0.03 -14.45
CA THR A 22 5.35 0.54 -14.43
C THR A 22 4.58 0.30 -15.74
N ALA A 23 5.21 -0.29 -16.75
CA ALA A 23 4.59 -0.54 -18.06
C ALA A 23 3.66 -1.77 -18.06
N SER A 24 3.68 -2.59 -17.02
CA SER A 24 2.90 -3.83 -16.91
C SER A 24 2.38 -4.05 -15.49
N GLY A 25 1.70 -5.15 -15.27
CA GLY A 25 1.18 -5.50 -13.95
C GLY A 25 0.10 -4.53 -13.45
N VAL A 26 -0.03 -4.43 -12.15
CA VAL A 26 -0.98 -3.51 -11.52
C VAL A 26 -0.65 -2.05 -11.85
N ALA A 27 0.64 -1.71 -11.94
CA ALA A 27 1.09 -0.35 -12.22
C ALA A 27 0.54 0.22 -13.54
N ALA A 28 0.36 -0.63 -14.56
CA ALA A 28 -0.25 -0.24 -15.83
C ALA A 28 -1.75 0.14 -15.71
N LEU A 29 -2.44 -0.33 -14.67
CA LEU A 29 -3.85 -0.05 -14.40
C LEU A 29 -4.05 1.23 -13.59
N LEU A 30 -3.02 1.69 -12.88
CA LEU A 30 -3.13 2.82 -11.97
C LEU A 30 -3.65 4.12 -12.64
N PRO A 31 -3.23 4.47 -13.87
CA PRO A 31 -3.74 5.67 -14.54
C PRO A 31 -5.25 5.62 -14.80
N ASP A 32 -5.81 4.46 -15.10
CA ASP A 32 -7.23 4.29 -15.35
C ASP A 32 -8.03 4.38 -14.05
N LEU A 33 -7.56 3.71 -13.01
CA LEU A 33 -8.14 3.80 -11.66
C LEU A 33 -8.11 5.24 -11.14
N ASP A 34 -7.00 5.94 -11.34
CA ASP A 34 -6.87 7.36 -10.99
C ASP A 34 -7.89 8.24 -11.71
N ARG A 35 -8.04 8.05 -13.02
CA ARG A 35 -9.02 8.79 -13.82
C ARG A 35 -10.45 8.53 -13.34
N MET A 36 -10.76 7.28 -13.00
CA MET A 36 -12.07 6.90 -12.46
C MET A 36 -12.33 7.53 -11.10
N ALA A 37 -11.34 7.56 -10.22
CA ALA A 37 -11.47 8.18 -8.90
C ALA A 37 -11.66 9.69 -9.03
N ARG A 38 -10.87 10.35 -9.86
CA ARG A 38 -11.03 11.79 -10.13
C ARG A 38 -12.40 12.15 -10.68
N ALA A 39 -12.94 11.35 -11.60
CA ALA A 39 -14.26 11.56 -12.18
C ALA A 39 -15.40 11.40 -11.16
N ARG A 40 -15.19 10.63 -10.09
CA ARG A 40 -16.17 10.41 -9.02
C ARG A 40 -15.93 11.28 -7.78
N SER A 41 -14.78 11.89 -7.69
CA SER A 41 -14.40 12.75 -6.55
C SER A 41 -15.26 14.01 -6.51
N ARG A 42 -15.59 14.43 -5.28
CA ARG A 42 -16.14 15.78 -5.02
C ARG A 42 -15.05 16.82 -4.75
N GLN A 43 -13.78 16.42 -4.77
CA GLN A 43 -12.65 17.29 -4.55
C GLN A 43 -12.16 17.90 -5.85
N THR A 44 -11.55 19.07 -5.75
CA THR A 44 -10.83 19.71 -6.86
C THR A 44 -9.34 19.41 -6.71
N PHE A 45 -8.73 18.97 -7.78
CA PHE A 45 -7.30 18.73 -7.87
C PHE A 45 -6.70 19.75 -8.85
N ASP A 46 -5.71 20.50 -8.40
CA ASP A 46 -5.04 21.52 -9.19
C ASP A 46 -3.54 21.24 -9.23
N CYS A 47 -3.09 20.71 -10.36
CA CYS A 47 -1.69 20.42 -10.60
C CYS A 47 -1.31 20.85 -12.02
N PRO A 48 -1.14 22.16 -12.26
CA PRO A 48 -1.01 22.72 -13.61
C PRO A 48 0.23 22.23 -14.37
N SER A 49 1.26 21.79 -13.63
CA SER A 49 2.54 21.40 -14.22
C SER A 49 2.53 20.04 -14.93
N ILE A 50 1.55 19.17 -14.65
CA ILE A 50 1.53 17.80 -15.17
C ILE A 50 0.24 17.41 -15.90
N GLY A 51 -0.73 18.33 -16.01
CA GLY A 51 -1.97 18.08 -16.75
C GLY A 51 -2.85 16.93 -16.21
N GLY A 52 -2.64 16.49 -14.99
CA GLY A 52 -3.27 15.34 -14.36
C GLY A 52 -2.36 14.09 -14.37
N GLY A 53 -2.78 13.06 -13.66
CA GLY A 53 -2.05 11.80 -13.53
C GLY A 53 -1.50 11.55 -12.12
N ILE A 54 -0.76 10.45 -11.98
CA ILE A 54 -0.17 10.03 -10.71
C ILE A 54 1.23 10.63 -10.61
N ILE A 55 1.48 11.30 -9.47
CA ILE A 55 2.81 11.80 -9.16
C ILE A 55 3.49 10.78 -8.25
N VAL A 56 4.66 10.31 -8.67
CA VAL A 56 5.58 9.54 -7.83
C VAL A 56 6.78 10.45 -7.54
N TYR A 57 6.89 10.85 -6.28
CA TYR A 57 8.01 11.62 -5.77
C TYR A 57 9.06 10.65 -5.23
N LEU A 58 10.29 10.78 -5.71
CA LEU A 58 11.40 9.95 -5.24
C LEU A 58 12.18 10.74 -4.19
N SER A 59 12.12 10.30 -2.95
CA SER A 59 12.90 10.87 -1.86
C SER A 59 14.17 10.07 -1.59
N ASP A 60 15.19 10.74 -1.09
CA ASP A 60 16.45 10.12 -0.67
C ASP A 60 16.38 9.59 0.77
N GLU A 61 15.32 9.95 1.49
CA GLU A 61 15.09 9.59 2.89
C GLU A 61 13.91 8.62 2.99
N ASP A 62 13.29 8.59 4.12
CA ASP A 62 12.19 7.72 4.47
C ASP A 62 10.96 7.92 3.55
N GLY A 63 10.75 7.02 2.59
CA GLY A 63 9.62 6.96 1.67
C GLY A 63 8.66 5.81 2.02
N GLY A 64 7.55 5.69 1.26
CA GLY A 64 6.45 4.76 1.54
C GLY A 64 5.28 5.50 2.17
N PHE A 65 4.85 6.60 1.54
CA PHE A 65 3.77 7.44 2.05
C PHE A 65 2.93 8.02 0.93
N ALA A 66 1.62 8.00 1.10
CA ALA A 66 0.72 8.86 0.35
C ALA A 66 0.65 10.24 1.02
N ARG A 67 1.09 11.26 0.32
CA ARG A 67 1.14 12.65 0.81
C ARG A 67 0.24 13.56 -0.01
N LYS A 68 0.10 14.80 0.43
CA LYS A 68 -0.68 15.84 -0.25
C LYS A 68 0.12 17.10 -0.34
N ASP A 69 -0.04 17.78 -1.48
CA ASP A 69 0.54 19.08 -1.81
C ASP A 69 2.08 19.07 -1.89
N LEU A 70 2.60 19.46 -3.05
CA LEU A 70 4.03 19.64 -3.28
C LEU A 70 4.25 20.78 -4.26
N PHE A 71 5.45 21.32 -4.29
CA PHE A 71 5.90 22.19 -5.38
C PHE A 71 6.54 21.35 -6.49
N ILE A 72 6.22 21.65 -7.74
CA ILE A 72 6.93 21.12 -8.90
C ILE A 72 7.77 22.24 -9.48
N GLU A 73 9.07 22.02 -9.58
CA GLU A 73 10.02 22.96 -10.15
C GLU A 73 10.34 22.54 -11.60
N ASP A 74 10.21 23.48 -12.53
CA ASP A 74 10.58 23.27 -13.92
C ASP A 74 12.10 23.43 -14.14
N GLY A 75 12.60 23.05 -15.33
CA GLY A 75 14.02 23.19 -15.67
C GLY A 75 14.55 24.63 -15.71
N LYS A 76 13.74 25.63 -15.37
CA LYS A 76 14.10 27.07 -15.26
C LYS A 76 14.04 27.57 -13.81
N GLY A 77 13.85 26.66 -12.84
CA GLY A 77 13.76 27.01 -11.43
C GLY A 77 12.43 27.64 -10.99
N ARG A 78 11.41 27.63 -11.85
CA ARG A 78 10.08 28.16 -11.49
C ARG A 78 9.28 27.08 -10.78
N ARG A 79 8.69 27.41 -9.63
CA ARG A 79 7.91 26.49 -8.81
C ARG A 79 6.42 26.76 -8.98
N ALA A 80 5.68 25.69 -9.24
CA ALA A 80 4.22 25.70 -9.24
C ALA A 80 3.71 24.80 -8.12
N LEU A 81 2.74 25.27 -7.33
CA LEU A 81 2.09 24.46 -6.30
C LEU A 81 1.15 23.46 -6.97
N CYS A 82 1.37 22.20 -6.70
CA CYS A 82 0.47 21.11 -7.06
C CYS A 82 -0.38 20.74 -5.83
N ARG A 83 -1.67 21.00 -5.89
CA ARG A 83 -2.65 20.67 -4.84
C ARG A 83 -3.32 19.36 -5.13
N ASP A 84 -2.58 18.28 -4.92
CA ASP A 84 -3.04 16.92 -5.19
C ASP A 84 -2.32 15.93 -4.28
N TYR A 85 -2.85 14.70 -4.23
CA TYR A 85 -2.16 13.60 -3.57
C TYR A 85 -1.07 13.03 -4.46
N PHE A 86 0.02 12.62 -3.84
CA PHE A 86 1.16 12.01 -4.52
C PHE A 86 1.73 10.86 -3.68
N ILE A 87 2.48 9.99 -4.34
CA ILE A 87 3.17 8.86 -3.73
C ILE A 87 4.62 9.28 -3.48
N ASP A 88 5.10 9.15 -2.25
CA ASP A 88 6.48 9.41 -1.85
C ASP A 88 7.18 8.08 -1.61
N LEU A 89 8.22 7.79 -2.41
CA LEU A 89 8.95 6.52 -2.36
C LEU A 89 10.45 6.75 -2.29
N THR A 90 11.12 5.93 -1.50
CA THR A 90 12.57 5.70 -1.62
C THR A 90 12.79 4.50 -2.53
N VAL A 91 13.55 4.67 -3.60
CA VAL A 91 13.72 3.65 -4.64
C VAL A 91 15.20 3.47 -4.96
N ASP A 92 15.65 2.22 -4.93
CA ASP A 92 16.97 1.81 -5.39
C ASP A 92 16.87 0.70 -6.46
N GLU A 93 18.02 0.31 -7.01
CA GLU A 93 18.06 -0.73 -8.03
C GLU A 93 17.65 -2.11 -7.52
N ALA A 94 17.89 -2.40 -6.24
CA ALA A 94 17.52 -3.67 -5.63
C ALA A 94 16.02 -3.79 -5.46
N SER A 95 15.35 -2.74 -4.97
CA SER A 95 13.90 -2.69 -4.79
C SER A 95 13.12 -2.80 -6.10
N ILE A 96 13.69 -2.28 -7.21
CA ILE A 96 13.10 -2.49 -8.54
C ILE A 96 13.29 -3.95 -8.99
N ALA A 97 14.47 -4.52 -8.78
CA ALA A 97 14.80 -5.86 -9.25
C ALA A 97 14.02 -6.96 -8.53
N ASP A 98 13.79 -6.83 -7.22
CA ASP A 98 13.08 -7.80 -6.40
C ASP A 98 11.57 -7.55 -6.30
N GLY A 99 11.06 -6.47 -6.91
CA GLY A 99 9.65 -6.10 -6.96
C GLY A 99 9.13 -5.36 -5.73
N GLN A 100 9.97 -5.00 -4.76
CA GLN A 100 9.56 -4.19 -3.62
C GLN A 100 9.00 -2.83 -4.07
N PHE A 101 9.63 -2.23 -5.09
CA PHE A 101 9.10 -1.00 -5.69
C PHE A 101 7.66 -1.16 -6.18
N GLU A 102 7.37 -2.25 -6.92
CA GLU A 102 6.03 -2.51 -7.49
C GLU A 102 5.00 -2.73 -6.39
N GLU A 103 5.37 -3.47 -5.35
CA GLU A 103 4.53 -3.74 -4.18
C GLU A 103 4.18 -2.47 -3.41
N VAL A 104 5.19 -1.67 -3.04
CA VAL A 104 4.98 -0.44 -2.26
C VAL A 104 4.27 0.63 -3.08
N LEU A 105 4.60 0.76 -4.38
CA LEU A 105 3.88 1.66 -5.28
C LEU A 105 2.37 1.34 -5.31
N ALA A 106 2.02 0.07 -5.38
CA ALA A 106 0.62 -0.36 -5.40
C ALA A 106 -0.10 -0.04 -4.09
N HIS A 107 0.54 -0.28 -2.95
CA HIS A 107 0.03 0.04 -1.62
C HIS A 107 -0.24 1.55 -1.46
N GLU A 108 0.78 2.38 -1.70
CA GLU A 108 0.67 3.83 -1.55
C GLU A 108 -0.31 4.45 -2.56
N PHE A 109 -0.42 3.86 -3.74
CA PHE A 109 -1.46 4.24 -4.69
C PHE A 109 -2.86 3.97 -4.13
N GLY A 110 -3.06 2.87 -3.42
CA GLY A 110 -4.31 2.58 -2.72
C GLY A 110 -4.72 3.75 -1.82
N HIS A 111 -3.81 4.25 -0.99
CA HIS A 111 -4.07 5.42 -0.15
C HIS A 111 -4.40 6.69 -0.96
N VAL A 112 -3.66 6.96 -2.04
CA VAL A 112 -3.95 8.09 -2.93
C VAL A 112 -5.35 7.97 -3.52
N LEU A 113 -5.71 6.79 -4.02
CA LEU A 113 -7.01 6.49 -4.61
C LEU A 113 -8.14 6.71 -3.60
N LEU A 114 -7.99 6.15 -2.40
CA LEU A 114 -8.97 6.27 -1.32
C LEU A 114 -9.20 7.73 -0.92
N ARG A 115 -8.10 8.47 -0.74
CA ARG A 115 -8.17 9.90 -0.39
C ARG A 115 -8.76 10.76 -1.49
N ARG A 116 -8.57 10.41 -2.76
CA ARG A 116 -9.24 11.08 -3.88
C ARG A 116 -10.74 10.83 -3.88
N LEU A 117 -11.17 9.63 -3.54
CA LEU A 117 -12.59 9.27 -3.49
C LEU A 117 -13.31 9.88 -2.28
N LEU A 118 -12.73 9.76 -1.09
CA LEU A 118 -13.39 10.08 0.18
C LEU A 118 -12.95 11.42 0.78
N GLY A 119 -11.83 11.95 0.38
CA GLY A 119 -11.18 13.08 1.03
C GLY A 119 -10.12 12.64 2.04
N PRO A 120 -9.57 13.59 2.82
CA PRO A 120 -8.55 13.29 3.81
C PRO A 120 -9.10 12.34 4.88
N ILE A 121 -8.35 11.29 5.17
CA ILE A 121 -8.66 10.36 6.26
C ILE A 121 -8.24 11.02 7.59
N PRO A 122 -9.10 11.04 8.60
CA PRO A 122 -8.76 11.60 9.91
C PRO A 122 -7.52 10.92 10.50
N PRO A 123 -6.63 11.67 11.15
CA PRO A 123 -5.52 11.07 11.87
C PRO A 123 -6.04 10.25 13.06
N THR A 124 -5.45 9.08 13.28
CA THR A 124 -5.76 8.21 14.41
C THR A 124 -4.50 7.94 15.22
N LEU A 125 -4.68 7.52 16.47
CA LEU A 125 -3.55 7.21 17.36
C LEU A 125 -2.84 5.91 16.96
N SER A 126 -3.54 5.00 16.30
CA SER A 126 -3.01 3.70 15.89
C SER A 126 -2.03 3.78 14.72
N ARG A 127 -2.02 4.87 13.95
CA ARG A 127 -1.15 5.02 12.77
C ARG A 127 0.34 4.88 13.00
N ASN A 128 0.81 5.09 14.22
CA ASN A 128 2.22 4.98 14.57
C ASN A 128 2.66 3.56 14.96
N GLY A 129 1.81 2.58 14.85
CA GLY A 129 2.11 1.21 15.27
C GLY A 129 1.09 0.23 14.71
N HIS A 130 0.82 0.32 13.39
CA HIS A 130 -0.10 -0.57 12.69
C HIS A 130 0.66 -1.70 11.96
N SER A 131 -0.06 -2.74 11.62
CA SER A 131 0.44 -3.90 10.90
C SER A 131 -0.75 -4.78 10.47
N VAL A 132 -0.58 -5.51 9.38
CA VAL A 132 -1.59 -6.45 8.87
C VAL A 132 -2.10 -7.44 9.92
N LEU A 133 -1.29 -7.73 10.94
CA LEU A 133 -1.58 -8.69 12.01
C LEU A 133 -2.32 -8.09 13.20
N VAL A 134 -2.26 -6.80 13.37
CA VAL A 134 -2.67 -6.12 14.61
C VAL A 134 -4.12 -5.65 14.55
N VAL A 135 -4.80 -5.67 15.68
CA VAL A 135 -6.03 -4.92 15.87
C VAL A 135 -5.66 -3.48 16.20
N THR A 136 -6.05 -2.56 15.33
CA THR A 136 -5.80 -1.14 15.45
C THR A 136 -7.10 -0.41 15.84
N ASP A 137 -7.51 0.55 15.06
CA ASP A 137 -8.83 1.16 15.08
C ASP A 137 -9.49 1.02 13.69
N PRO A 138 -10.82 1.12 13.58
CA PRO A 138 -11.52 0.91 12.31
C PRO A 138 -11.07 1.85 11.19
N THR A 139 -10.67 3.08 11.50
CA THR A 139 -10.23 4.06 10.50
C THR A 139 -8.87 3.69 9.95
N THR A 140 -7.90 3.35 10.82
CA THR A 140 -6.58 2.87 10.40
C THR A 140 -6.71 1.56 9.63
N ALA A 141 -7.47 0.59 10.16
CA ALA A 141 -7.67 -0.68 9.49
C ALA A 141 -8.31 -0.55 8.10
N PHE A 142 -9.22 0.41 7.93
CA PHE A 142 -9.84 0.70 6.65
C PHE A 142 -8.86 1.34 5.66
N ASP A 143 -8.10 2.37 6.08
CA ASP A 143 -7.12 3.08 5.25
C ASP A 143 -5.98 2.13 4.84
N GLU A 144 -5.35 1.48 5.81
CA GLU A 144 -4.22 0.57 5.57
C GLU A 144 -4.66 -0.71 4.83
N GLY A 145 -5.78 -1.31 5.24
CA GLY A 145 -6.32 -2.48 4.55
C GLY A 145 -6.73 -2.19 3.11
N PHE A 146 -7.14 -0.96 2.80
CA PHE A 146 -7.37 -0.56 1.41
C PHE A 146 -6.05 -0.43 0.63
N GLY A 147 -4.98 0.04 1.24
CA GLY A 147 -3.63 0.02 0.64
C GLY A 147 -3.12 -1.41 0.46
N GLU A 148 -3.20 -2.21 1.51
CA GLU A 148 -2.66 -3.57 1.55
C GLU A 148 -3.30 -4.53 0.54
N HIS A 149 -4.58 -4.38 0.17
CA HIS A 149 -5.20 -5.28 -0.82
C HIS A 149 -4.60 -5.14 -2.23
N PHE A 150 -3.95 -4.02 -2.55
CA PHE A 150 -3.23 -3.85 -3.81
C PHE A 150 -1.93 -4.65 -3.88
N GLN A 151 -1.32 -5.02 -2.76
CA GLN A 151 -0.06 -5.77 -2.76
C GLN A 151 -0.20 -7.19 -3.33
N PRO A 152 -1.16 -8.03 -2.87
CA PRO A 152 -1.38 -9.32 -3.51
C PRO A 152 -1.89 -9.21 -4.95
N LEU A 153 -2.57 -8.12 -5.33
CA LEU A 153 -2.92 -7.85 -6.73
C LEU A 153 -1.67 -7.54 -7.56
N ALA A 154 -0.73 -6.75 -7.01
CA ALA A 154 0.54 -6.49 -7.67
C ALA A 154 1.30 -7.79 -7.93
N LEU A 155 1.39 -8.68 -6.93
CA LEU A 155 2.00 -9.99 -7.10
C LEU A 155 1.27 -10.86 -8.14
N ALA A 156 -0.05 -10.88 -8.13
CA ALA A 156 -0.84 -11.68 -9.07
C ALA A 156 -0.69 -11.23 -10.53
N LEU A 157 -0.48 -9.94 -10.76
CA LEU A 157 -0.42 -9.33 -12.08
C LEU A 157 1.00 -9.01 -12.56
N THR A 158 2.02 -9.13 -11.69
CA THR A 158 3.40 -8.74 -12.01
C THR A 158 3.99 -9.55 -13.16
N ALA A 159 4.74 -8.88 -14.01
CA ALA A 159 5.64 -9.52 -14.99
C ALA A 159 7.05 -9.78 -14.40
N SER A 160 7.36 -9.24 -13.20
CA SER A 160 8.66 -9.35 -12.57
C SER A 160 8.90 -10.76 -12.01
N GLU A 161 9.90 -11.48 -12.52
CA GLU A 161 10.33 -12.76 -11.96
C GLU A 161 10.97 -12.57 -10.58
N GLY A 162 11.66 -11.45 -10.35
CA GLY A 162 12.21 -11.09 -9.05
C GLY A 162 11.13 -11.03 -7.97
N PHE A 163 10.02 -10.36 -8.26
CA PHE A 163 8.89 -10.25 -7.33
C PHE A 163 8.27 -11.62 -7.04
N ARG A 164 7.96 -12.40 -8.08
CA ARG A 164 7.43 -13.77 -7.91
C ARG A 164 8.37 -14.69 -7.12
N SER A 165 9.68 -14.59 -7.39
CA SER A 165 10.69 -15.40 -6.72
C SER A 165 10.83 -15.02 -5.25
N ARG A 166 10.83 -13.73 -4.94
CA ARG A 166 10.90 -13.23 -3.57
C ARG A 166 9.83 -13.88 -2.70
N THR A 167 8.59 -13.88 -3.15
CA THR A 167 7.46 -14.43 -2.40
C THR A 167 7.56 -15.94 -2.18
N ARG A 168 8.04 -16.70 -3.17
CA ARG A 168 8.24 -18.14 -3.02
C ARG A 168 9.21 -18.51 -1.90
N PHE A 169 10.25 -17.69 -1.70
CA PHE A 169 11.27 -17.94 -0.67
C PHE A 169 10.95 -17.34 0.69
N MET A 170 9.83 -16.63 0.80
CA MET A 170 9.38 -16.01 2.04
C MET A 170 8.45 -16.90 2.89
N ALA A 171 8.19 -18.14 2.47
CA ALA A 171 7.38 -19.06 3.26
C ALA A 171 7.88 -19.11 4.72
N PRO A 172 7.01 -18.85 5.71
CA PRO A 172 7.44 -18.70 7.08
C PRO A 172 8.01 -20.01 7.60
N SER A 173 9.23 -19.98 8.07
CA SER A 173 9.75 -21.03 8.94
C SER A 173 9.52 -20.62 10.41
N PRO A 174 9.42 -21.59 11.32
CA PRO A 174 9.34 -21.30 12.77
C PRO A 174 10.52 -20.48 13.31
N ALA A 175 11.63 -20.45 12.55
CA ALA A 175 12.83 -19.69 12.87
C ALA A 175 12.86 -18.28 12.26
N ASP A 176 11.92 -17.93 11.39
CA ASP A 176 11.87 -16.60 10.77
C ASP A 176 11.25 -15.58 11.72
N TYR A 177 12.07 -15.12 12.64
CA TYR A 177 11.79 -13.95 13.50
C TYR A 177 11.85 -12.62 12.74
N TRP A 178 12.04 -12.62 11.43
CA TRP A 178 12.11 -11.42 10.63
C TRP A 178 10.71 -10.94 10.29
N LEU A 179 10.30 -9.96 11.03
CA LEU A 179 9.03 -9.28 11.01
C LEU A 179 8.54 -8.95 9.60
N SER A 180 9.37 -8.24 8.83
CA SER A 180 9.03 -7.79 7.49
C SER A 180 8.75 -8.93 6.50
N ARG A 181 9.50 -10.03 6.58
CA ARG A 181 9.27 -11.20 5.72
C ARG A 181 7.94 -11.88 6.01
N ARG A 182 7.61 -12.01 7.30
CA ARG A 182 6.33 -12.61 7.70
C ARG A 182 5.15 -11.76 7.28
N GLU A 183 5.23 -10.45 7.45
CA GLU A 183 4.18 -9.54 7.02
C GLU A 183 3.97 -9.56 5.52
N THR A 184 5.03 -9.48 4.73
CA THR A 184 4.96 -9.59 3.27
C THR A 184 4.30 -10.91 2.86
N TRP A 185 4.73 -12.02 3.44
CA TRP A 185 4.12 -13.33 3.15
C TRP A 185 2.62 -13.36 3.51
N LEU A 186 2.22 -12.78 4.63
CA LEU A 186 0.82 -12.73 5.05
C LEU A 186 -0.02 -11.88 4.12
N ARG A 187 0.47 -10.73 3.69
CA ARG A 187 -0.21 -9.89 2.72
C ARG A 187 -0.41 -10.64 1.41
N GLU A 188 0.64 -11.23 0.88
CA GLU A 188 0.64 -11.87 -0.43
C GLU A 188 -0.08 -13.23 -0.45
N THR A 189 -0.19 -13.91 0.68
CA THR A 189 -0.71 -15.28 0.75
C THR A 189 -2.00 -15.38 1.57
N ALA A 190 -2.01 -14.84 2.78
CA ALA A 190 -3.16 -14.99 3.67
C ALA A 190 -4.35 -14.11 3.25
N ILE A 191 -4.11 -12.92 2.68
CA ILE A 191 -5.18 -12.06 2.15
C ILE A 191 -5.92 -12.77 1.03
N PRO A 192 -5.29 -13.26 -0.06
CA PRO A 192 -5.97 -13.99 -1.13
C PRO A 192 -6.71 -15.24 -0.65
N GLN A 193 -6.16 -15.95 0.33
CA GLN A 193 -6.75 -17.17 0.87
C GLN A 193 -7.88 -16.92 1.89
N GLY A 194 -8.13 -15.68 2.26
CA GLY A 194 -9.12 -15.33 3.28
C GLY A 194 -8.66 -15.66 4.71
N GLY A 195 -7.35 -15.85 4.94
CA GLY A 195 -6.78 -16.27 6.20
C GLY A 195 -7.13 -15.36 7.38
N PHE A 196 -7.24 -14.06 7.16
CA PHE A 196 -7.58 -13.10 8.19
C PHE A 196 -9.06 -13.10 8.59
N LEU A 197 -9.97 -13.60 7.76
CA LEU A 197 -11.39 -13.72 8.10
C LEU A 197 -11.67 -14.89 9.06
N PHE A 198 -10.88 -15.94 8.95
CA PHE A 198 -11.10 -17.19 9.66
C PHE A 198 -10.00 -17.49 10.69
N GLY A 199 -8.91 -16.72 10.66
CA GLY A 199 -7.82 -16.84 11.60
C GLY A 199 -7.97 -15.92 12.79
N SER A 200 -7.54 -16.38 13.96
CA SER A 200 -7.34 -15.51 15.09
C SER A 200 -5.88 -15.13 15.18
N ALA A 201 -5.56 -13.87 14.93
CA ALA A 201 -4.40 -13.32 15.59
C ALA A 201 -4.83 -13.05 17.03
N ARG A 202 -4.18 -13.63 18.01
CA ARG A 202 -4.30 -13.20 19.39
C ARG A 202 -3.64 -11.84 19.48
N SER A 203 -4.44 -10.79 19.37
CA SER A 203 -4.00 -9.48 19.78
C SER A 203 -4.42 -9.33 21.23
N ASP A 204 -3.50 -8.97 22.08
CA ASP A 204 -3.85 -8.42 23.38
C ASP A 204 -4.59 -7.08 23.11
N PRO A 205 -5.90 -6.99 23.39
CA PRO A 205 -6.65 -5.76 23.17
C PRO A 205 -6.15 -4.59 24.02
N GLN A 206 -5.26 -4.83 24.99
CA GLN A 206 -4.62 -3.81 25.81
C GLN A 206 -3.24 -3.39 25.28
N ALA A 207 -2.65 -4.16 24.37
CA ALA A 207 -1.38 -3.82 23.76
C ALA A 207 -1.62 -2.94 22.53
N SER A 208 -1.49 -1.64 22.68
CA SER A 208 -1.54 -0.67 21.59
C SER A 208 -0.12 -0.30 21.13
N GLY A 209 0.03 0.01 19.85
CA GLY A 209 1.29 0.46 19.27
C GLY A 209 2.33 -0.67 19.06
N ILE A 210 3.62 -0.32 19.14
CA ILE A 210 4.75 -1.22 18.86
C ILE A 210 4.75 -2.50 19.72
N GLU A 211 4.23 -2.45 20.92
CA GLU A 211 4.14 -3.59 21.82
C GLU A 211 3.06 -4.58 21.38
N GLY A 212 1.88 -4.10 21.02
CA GLY A 212 0.81 -4.92 20.44
C GLY A 212 1.23 -5.60 19.16
N TRP A 213 1.97 -4.89 18.35
CA TRP A 213 2.56 -5.38 17.12
C TRP A 213 3.58 -6.52 17.35
N ARG A 214 4.48 -6.39 18.33
CA ARG A 214 5.42 -7.46 18.72
C ARG A 214 4.72 -8.71 19.23
N LEU A 215 3.68 -8.55 20.05
CA LEU A 215 2.93 -9.66 20.61
C LEU A 215 2.11 -10.39 19.54
N ALA A 216 1.43 -9.66 18.66
CA ALA A 216 0.67 -10.25 17.56
C ALA A 216 1.54 -11.09 16.62
N GLN A 217 2.82 -10.77 16.50
CA GLN A 217 3.75 -11.49 15.64
C GLN A 217 4.32 -12.76 16.26
N THR A 218 4.41 -12.83 17.59
CA THR A 218 4.86 -14.04 18.27
C THR A 218 3.77 -15.09 18.39
N ASP A 219 2.50 -14.71 18.28
CA ASP A 219 1.35 -15.54 18.61
C ASP A 219 0.34 -15.70 17.46
N TYR A 220 0.79 -15.50 16.21
CA TYR A 220 -0.04 -15.77 15.05
C TYR A 220 -0.37 -17.26 14.96
N SER A 221 -1.56 -17.64 15.42
CA SER A 221 -2.13 -18.96 15.20
C SER A 221 -3.40 -18.84 14.36
N LEU A 222 -3.49 -19.64 13.32
CA LEU A 222 -4.73 -19.87 12.57
C LEU A 222 -5.63 -20.80 13.37
N ASP A 223 -5.94 -20.46 14.62
CA ASP A 223 -6.89 -21.24 15.42
C ASP A 223 -8.32 -20.82 15.07
N PRO A 224 -9.07 -21.66 14.34
CA PRO A 224 -10.45 -21.35 13.97
C PRO A 224 -11.40 -21.25 15.17
N CYS A 225 -10.96 -21.64 16.37
CA CYS A 225 -11.78 -21.59 17.57
C CYS A 225 -11.69 -20.25 18.34
N SER A 226 -10.75 -19.38 18.01
CA SER A 226 -10.62 -18.06 18.62
C SER A 226 -11.08 -16.95 17.66
N VAL A 227 -12.36 -16.92 17.39
CA VAL A 227 -12.96 -15.91 16.50
C VAL A 227 -12.90 -14.53 17.16
N ARG A 228 -12.31 -13.56 16.46
CA ARG A 228 -12.37 -12.15 16.86
C ARG A 228 -13.81 -11.68 16.90
N THR A 229 -14.12 -10.78 17.84
CA THR A 229 -15.40 -10.05 17.80
C THR A 229 -15.53 -9.28 16.50
N GLY A 230 -16.75 -8.99 16.05
CA GLY A 230 -16.98 -8.19 14.84
C GLY A 230 -16.28 -6.82 14.92
N GLU A 231 -16.22 -6.21 16.10
CA GLU A 231 -15.51 -4.95 16.33
C GLU A 231 -14.00 -5.10 16.11
N ALA A 232 -13.38 -6.14 16.67
CA ALA A 232 -11.97 -6.44 16.47
C ALA A 232 -11.65 -6.78 15.00
N GLN A 233 -12.57 -7.42 14.29
CA GLN A 233 -12.43 -7.66 12.85
C GLN A 233 -12.44 -6.35 12.06
N MET A 234 -13.37 -5.46 12.33
CA MET A 234 -13.44 -4.14 11.67
C MET A 234 -12.25 -3.24 11.98
N ALA A 235 -11.54 -3.50 13.06
CA ALA A 235 -10.33 -2.79 13.46
C ALA A 235 -9.03 -3.52 13.05
N SER A 236 -9.10 -4.51 12.15
CA SER A 236 -7.96 -5.31 11.69
C SER A 236 -7.65 -5.05 10.23
N GLU A 237 -6.45 -4.58 9.93
CA GLU A 237 -5.99 -4.25 8.58
C GLU A 237 -6.08 -5.45 7.63
N GLY A 238 -5.56 -6.62 8.05
CA GLY A 238 -5.62 -7.83 7.24
C GLY A 238 -7.05 -8.31 6.95
N VAL A 239 -8.01 -8.06 7.86
CA VAL A 239 -9.43 -8.35 7.61
C VAL A 239 -9.98 -7.39 6.57
N ALA A 240 -9.74 -6.09 6.71
CA ALA A 240 -10.18 -5.08 5.75
C ALA A 240 -9.57 -5.35 4.35
N ALA A 241 -8.26 -5.62 4.29
CA ALA A 241 -7.57 -5.97 3.05
C ALA A 241 -8.16 -7.24 2.39
N THR A 242 -8.47 -8.25 3.19
CA THR A 242 -9.10 -9.49 2.69
C THR A 242 -10.48 -9.22 2.09
N ILE A 243 -11.28 -8.38 2.72
CA ILE A 243 -12.61 -8.02 2.22
C ILE A 243 -12.48 -7.29 0.88
N PHE A 244 -11.63 -6.28 0.77
CA PHE A 244 -11.41 -5.53 -0.47
C PHE A 244 -10.88 -6.43 -1.59
N TYR A 245 -9.90 -7.27 -1.30
CA TYR A 245 -9.34 -8.20 -2.28
C TYR A 245 -10.40 -9.16 -2.82
N ARG A 246 -11.23 -9.73 -1.96
CA ARG A 246 -12.30 -10.66 -2.39
C ARG A 246 -13.38 -9.98 -3.20
N LEU A 247 -13.80 -8.77 -2.82
CA LEU A 247 -14.76 -7.99 -3.60
C LEU A 247 -14.27 -7.74 -5.03
N LEU A 248 -12.97 -7.46 -5.19
CA LEU A 248 -12.37 -7.25 -6.50
C LEU A 248 -12.20 -8.57 -7.27
N ALA A 249 -11.68 -9.60 -6.64
CA ALA A 249 -11.49 -10.91 -7.26
C ALA A 249 -12.82 -11.54 -7.73
N GLU A 250 -13.89 -11.41 -6.94
CA GLU A 250 -15.21 -11.89 -7.31
C GLU A 250 -15.81 -11.09 -8.48
N SER A 251 -15.56 -9.78 -8.57
CA SER A 251 -16.01 -8.98 -9.70
C SER A 251 -15.28 -9.36 -10.99
N MET A 252 -13.98 -9.59 -10.94
CA MET A 252 -13.17 -10.03 -12.09
C MET A 252 -13.63 -11.39 -12.63
N THR A 253 -14.06 -12.32 -11.76
CA THR A 253 -14.54 -13.65 -12.20
C THR A 253 -15.94 -13.63 -12.80
N ARG A 254 -16.75 -12.61 -12.54
CA ARG A 254 -18.10 -12.48 -13.09
C ARG A 254 -18.14 -11.87 -14.49
N GLU A 255 -17.08 -11.19 -14.88
CA GLU A 255 -16.97 -10.52 -16.19
C GLU A 255 -16.16 -11.36 -17.21
N ALA A 256 -15.56 -12.46 -16.79
CA ALA A 256 -14.83 -13.40 -17.65
C ALA A 256 -15.70 -14.58 -18.08
#